data_a3dd632d26eba35a431cd62f08ccef7f
#
_entry.id   a3dd632d26eba35a431cd62f08ccef7f
#
_cell.length_a   1.000
_cell.length_b   1.000
_cell.length_c   1.000
_cell.angle_alpha   90.00
_cell.angle_beta   90.00
_cell.angle_gamma   90.00
#
_symmetry.space_group_name_H-M   'P 1'
#
loop_
_entity.id
_entity.type
_entity.pdbx_description
1 polymer ?
#
loop_
_entity_poly.entity_id
_entity_poly.type
_entity_poly.pdbx_seq_one_letter_code
_entity_poly.pdbx_strand_id
1 'polypeptide(L)'
;LKNISMTIRDIFNRDVPENEPGIISFDNYWPAIKSNGLLKSDVTINRVVTASGQLEDIINRAFPKAAYKPLAIKIIYALSVHRLTTNGLDVHFGLTAENLKDDLCLFLPMPEQDADFLLALIKTTLKDIMTTVSGQFIIYNDANNQYYIDVDKVVDYDEKIKQKASIMAEGELNRYFYQLIYSCLDWDAKQYVPGFEIYQRDLNWDSHNIFR
;
A
#
# COMPACT_ATOMS: atom_id res chain seq x y z
N LEU A 1 -23.50 11.19 -16.00
CA LEU A 1 -24.28 12.37 -15.61
C LEU A 1 -24.96 12.21 -14.26
N LYS A 2 -25.70 11.09 -14.00
CA LYS A 2 -26.41 10.88 -12.71
C LYS A 2 -25.47 10.92 -11.50
N ASN A 3 -24.32 10.25 -11.55
CA ASN A 3 -23.36 10.24 -10.44
C ASN A 3 -22.76 11.63 -10.19
N ILE A 4 -22.42 12.36 -11.25
CA ILE A 4 -21.93 13.75 -11.15
C ILE A 4 -22.99 14.61 -10.46
N SER A 5 -24.25 14.54 -10.91
CA SER A 5 -25.36 15.29 -10.31
C SER A 5 -25.60 14.93 -8.84
N MET A 6 -25.46 13.66 -8.48
CA MET A 6 -25.57 13.21 -7.08
C MET A 6 -24.42 13.77 -6.24
N THR A 7 -23.19 13.65 -6.70
CA THR A 7 -22.01 14.17 -5.99
C THR A 7 -22.10 15.68 -5.78
N ILE A 8 -22.48 16.44 -6.83
CA ILE A 8 -22.69 17.88 -6.74
C ILE A 8 -23.76 18.20 -5.68
N ARG A 9 -24.90 17.51 -5.72
CA ARG A 9 -25.97 17.73 -4.76
C ARG A 9 -25.54 17.40 -3.32
N ASP A 10 -24.80 16.31 -3.12
CA ASP A 10 -24.34 15.91 -1.79
C ASP A 10 -23.33 16.92 -1.22
N ILE A 11 -22.48 17.51 -2.06
CA ILE A 11 -21.56 18.58 -1.65
C ILE A 11 -22.31 19.86 -1.32
N PHE A 12 -23.31 20.25 -2.11
CA PHE A 12 -24.13 21.44 -1.83
C PHE A 12 -24.97 21.31 -0.55
N ASN A 13 -25.32 20.09 -0.15
CA ASN A 13 -26.15 19.85 1.03
C ASN A 13 -25.34 19.62 2.31
N ARG A 14 -24.00 19.54 2.22
CA ARG A 14 -23.15 19.41 3.41
C ARG A 14 -22.69 20.78 3.90
N ASP A 15 -22.48 20.90 5.19
CA ASP A 15 -21.77 22.05 5.75
C ASP A 15 -20.32 22.02 5.25
N VAL A 16 -19.95 23.02 4.45
CA VAL A 16 -18.59 23.19 3.93
C VAL A 16 -17.81 23.99 4.96
N PRO A 17 -16.68 23.51 5.49
CA PRO A 17 -15.82 24.29 6.36
C PRO A 17 -15.38 25.59 5.68
N GLU A 18 -15.26 26.69 6.43
CA GLU A 18 -14.87 28.00 5.88
C GLU A 18 -13.57 27.99 5.07
N ASN A 19 -12.65 27.05 5.38
CA ASN A 19 -11.37 26.92 4.72
C ASN A 19 -11.37 25.90 3.57
N GLU A 20 -12.49 25.29 3.26
CA GLU A 20 -12.57 24.33 2.15
C GLU A 20 -12.78 25.08 0.84
N PRO A 21 -11.91 24.91 -0.18
CA PRO A 21 -12.19 25.45 -1.49
C PRO A 21 -13.45 24.78 -2.03
N GLY A 22 -14.34 25.54 -2.66
CA GLY A 22 -15.55 25.03 -3.29
C GLY A 22 -15.32 24.16 -4.52
N ILE A 23 -14.28 23.32 -4.48
CA ILE A 23 -13.83 22.45 -5.57
C ILE A 23 -14.23 21.02 -5.26
N ILE A 24 -14.74 20.32 -6.26
CA ILE A 24 -15.01 18.88 -6.18
C ILE A 24 -13.74 18.14 -6.53
N SER A 25 -13.13 17.51 -5.54
CA SER A 25 -11.96 16.64 -5.73
C SER A 25 -12.36 15.22 -6.18
N PHE A 26 -11.42 14.45 -6.72
CA PHE A 26 -11.68 13.11 -7.24
C PHE A 26 -12.23 12.15 -6.18
N ASP A 27 -11.75 12.25 -4.95
CA ASP A 27 -12.24 11.42 -3.83
C ASP A 27 -13.72 11.63 -3.54
N ASN A 28 -14.28 12.80 -3.84
CA ASN A 28 -15.69 13.11 -3.62
C ASN A 28 -16.64 12.28 -4.51
N TYR A 29 -16.18 11.77 -5.64
CA TYR A 29 -16.99 10.91 -6.52
C TYR A 29 -17.11 9.47 -5.99
N TRP A 30 -16.16 9.03 -5.18
CA TRP A 30 -16.08 7.63 -4.77
C TRP A 30 -17.29 7.12 -3.98
N PRO A 31 -17.84 7.84 -2.98
CA PRO A 31 -19.03 7.40 -2.25
C PRO A 31 -20.24 7.15 -3.17
N ALA A 32 -20.43 8.01 -4.16
CA ALA A 32 -21.52 7.86 -5.13
C ALA A 32 -21.33 6.63 -6.03
N ILE A 33 -20.10 6.33 -6.44
CA ILE A 33 -19.76 5.13 -7.21
C ILE A 33 -19.95 3.88 -6.34
N LYS A 34 -19.40 3.89 -5.11
CA LYS A 34 -19.47 2.78 -4.15
C LYS A 34 -20.92 2.42 -3.77
N SER A 35 -21.83 3.38 -3.73
CA SER A 35 -23.24 3.15 -3.39
C SER A 35 -24.11 2.74 -4.58
N ASN A 36 -23.64 2.89 -5.82
CA ASN A 36 -24.43 2.65 -7.01
C ASN A 36 -24.45 1.17 -7.39
N GLY A 37 -25.59 0.49 -7.14
CA GLY A 37 -25.76 -0.93 -7.46
C GLY A 37 -25.66 -1.26 -8.95
N LEU A 38 -26.07 -0.35 -9.85
CA LEU A 38 -25.95 -0.56 -11.30
C LEU A 38 -24.50 -0.57 -11.76
N LEU A 39 -23.64 0.26 -11.17
CA LEU A 39 -22.22 0.26 -11.49
C LEU A 39 -21.52 -0.99 -10.99
N LYS A 40 -21.95 -1.52 -9.85
CA LYS A 40 -21.40 -2.77 -9.28
C LYS A 40 -21.74 -4.01 -10.10
N SER A 41 -22.70 -3.97 -11.01
CA SER A 41 -22.97 -5.09 -11.92
C SER A 41 -21.89 -5.24 -13.00
N ASP A 42 -21.13 -4.19 -13.27
CA ASP A 42 -19.93 -4.27 -14.10
C ASP A 42 -18.80 -4.95 -13.31
N VAL A 43 -18.24 -6.01 -13.88
CA VAL A 43 -17.21 -6.84 -13.23
C VAL A 43 -15.96 -6.02 -12.90
N THR A 44 -15.54 -5.16 -13.79
CA THR A 44 -14.33 -4.36 -13.61
C THR A 44 -14.52 -3.31 -12.53
N ILE A 45 -15.63 -2.59 -12.56
CA ILE A 45 -15.98 -1.61 -11.52
C ILE A 45 -16.09 -2.28 -10.17
N ASN A 46 -16.76 -3.46 -10.11
CA ASN A 46 -16.92 -4.19 -8.87
C ASN A 46 -15.59 -4.66 -8.26
N ARG A 47 -14.62 -5.06 -9.09
CA ARG A 47 -13.26 -5.42 -8.63
C ARG A 47 -12.57 -4.24 -7.96
N VAL A 48 -12.63 -3.04 -8.57
CA VAL A 48 -12.05 -1.83 -7.98
C VAL A 48 -12.78 -1.44 -6.69
N VAL A 49 -14.11 -1.53 -6.65
CA VAL A 49 -14.90 -1.25 -5.45
C VAL A 49 -14.56 -2.21 -4.31
N THR A 50 -14.39 -3.48 -4.61
CA THR A 50 -14.01 -4.51 -3.62
C THR A 50 -12.60 -4.26 -3.08
N ALA A 51 -11.62 -4.02 -3.97
CA ALA A 51 -10.24 -3.73 -3.59
C ALA A 51 -10.16 -2.46 -2.72
N SER A 52 -10.83 -1.39 -3.12
CA SER A 52 -10.90 -0.15 -2.36
C SER A 52 -11.55 -0.34 -0.98
N GLY A 53 -12.60 -1.15 -0.88
CA GLY A 53 -13.22 -1.48 0.41
C GLY A 53 -12.27 -2.23 1.34
N GLN A 54 -11.51 -3.19 0.83
CA GLN A 54 -10.51 -3.91 1.61
C GLN A 54 -9.36 -2.99 2.07
N LEU A 55 -8.89 -2.09 1.20
CA LEU A 55 -7.89 -1.08 1.56
C LEU A 55 -8.41 -0.16 2.67
N GLU A 56 -9.65 0.32 2.55
CA GLU A 56 -10.29 1.15 3.57
C GLU A 56 -10.36 0.44 4.92
N ASP A 57 -10.74 -0.85 4.92
CA ASP A 57 -10.80 -1.67 6.14
C ASP A 57 -9.41 -1.87 6.77
N ILE A 58 -8.37 -2.09 5.96
CA ILE A 58 -6.99 -2.22 6.45
C ILE A 58 -6.52 -0.91 7.06
N ILE A 59 -6.72 0.21 6.38
CA ILE A 59 -6.35 1.55 6.88
C ILE A 59 -7.10 1.88 8.17
N ASN A 60 -8.39 1.61 8.23
CA ASN A 60 -9.18 1.87 9.43
C ASN A 60 -8.69 1.09 10.65
N ARG A 61 -8.20 -0.13 10.45
CA ARG A 61 -7.71 -1.00 11.53
C ARG A 61 -6.26 -0.76 11.93
N ALA A 62 -5.37 -0.54 10.95
CA ALA A 62 -3.93 -0.65 11.16
C ALA A 62 -3.11 0.61 10.82
N PHE A 63 -3.73 1.70 10.37
CA PHE A 63 -2.98 2.90 10.00
C PHE A 63 -2.33 3.57 11.22
N PRO A 64 -1.00 3.82 11.20
CA PRO A 64 -0.23 4.17 12.40
C PRO A 64 -0.56 5.56 12.96
N LYS A 65 -0.95 6.51 12.10
CA LYS A 65 -1.19 7.91 12.48
C LYS A 65 -2.66 8.28 12.35
N ALA A 66 -3.40 8.23 13.44
CA ALA A 66 -4.85 8.50 13.45
C ALA A 66 -5.22 9.86 12.82
N ALA A 67 -4.40 10.90 13.03
CA ALA A 67 -4.64 12.24 12.46
C ALA A 67 -4.61 12.27 10.92
N TYR A 68 -3.82 11.39 10.28
CA TYR A 68 -3.68 11.33 8.82
C TYR A 68 -4.53 10.24 8.16
N LYS A 69 -5.27 9.48 8.95
CA LYS A 69 -6.19 8.46 8.44
C LYS A 69 -7.22 9.01 7.45
N PRO A 70 -7.88 10.17 7.70
CA PRO A 70 -8.81 10.76 6.74
C PRO A 70 -8.13 11.06 5.38
N LEU A 71 -6.90 11.56 5.39
CA LEU A 71 -6.14 11.82 4.16
C LEU A 71 -5.82 10.50 3.44
N ALA A 72 -5.41 9.46 4.17
CA ALA A 72 -5.14 8.15 3.60
C ALA A 72 -6.37 7.56 2.88
N ILE A 73 -7.55 7.69 3.48
CA ILE A 73 -8.82 7.26 2.86
C ILE A 73 -9.13 8.09 1.60
N LYS A 74 -8.95 9.40 1.64
CA LYS A 74 -9.13 10.28 0.46
C LYS A 74 -8.20 9.88 -0.68
N ILE A 75 -6.94 9.58 -0.39
CA ILE A 75 -5.96 9.10 -1.39
C ILE A 75 -6.43 7.80 -2.02
N ILE A 76 -6.88 6.83 -1.23
CA ILE A 76 -7.42 5.56 -1.74
C ILE A 76 -8.63 5.80 -2.66
N TYR A 77 -9.53 6.69 -2.28
CA TYR A 77 -10.70 7.04 -3.08
C TYR A 77 -10.30 7.70 -4.40
N ALA A 78 -9.36 8.65 -4.35
CA ALA A 78 -8.85 9.32 -5.54
C ALA A 78 -8.17 8.34 -6.52
N LEU A 79 -7.31 7.45 -6.02
CA LEU A 79 -6.68 6.39 -6.81
C LEU A 79 -7.72 5.42 -7.39
N SER A 80 -8.79 5.11 -6.64
CA SER A 80 -9.87 4.23 -7.09
C SER A 80 -10.65 4.84 -8.25
N VAL A 81 -11.01 6.13 -8.15
CA VAL A 81 -11.68 6.85 -9.25
C VAL A 81 -10.74 6.92 -10.45
N HIS A 82 -9.48 7.28 -10.26
CA HIS A 82 -8.49 7.34 -11.34
C HIS A 82 -8.35 5.98 -12.04
N ARG A 83 -8.31 4.87 -11.29
CA ARG A 83 -8.25 3.52 -11.87
C ARG A 83 -9.44 3.22 -12.78
N LEU A 84 -10.64 3.69 -12.43
CA LEU A 84 -11.83 3.53 -13.28
C LEU A 84 -11.76 4.39 -14.56
N THR A 85 -11.13 5.55 -14.52
CA THR A 85 -10.98 6.41 -15.72
C THR A 85 -9.94 5.88 -16.70
N THR A 86 -8.95 5.13 -16.20
CA THR A 86 -7.88 4.52 -17.02
C THR A 86 -8.16 3.07 -17.38
N ASN A 87 -9.33 2.56 -17.06
CA ASN A 87 -9.74 1.20 -17.38
C ASN A 87 -9.83 0.99 -18.90
N GLY A 88 -9.24 -0.09 -19.39
CA GLY A 88 -9.18 -0.42 -20.82
C GLY A 88 -7.87 0.03 -21.50
N LEU A 89 -6.93 0.61 -20.79
CA LEU A 89 -5.59 0.85 -21.30
C LEU A 89 -4.69 -0.37 -20.96
N ASP A 90 -3.91 -0.81 -21.92
CA ASP A 90 -2.98 -1.95 -21.77
C ASP A 90 -1.83 -1.64 -20.80
N VAL A 91 -1.64 -0.37 -20.46
CA VAL A 91 -0.60 0.10 -19.54
C VAL A 91 -1.23 0.64 -18.27
N HIS A 92 -0.68 0.24 -17.13
CA HIS A 92 -1.10 0.79 -15.84
C HIS A 92 -0.59 2.22 -15.68
N PHE A 93 -1.52 3.19 -15.72
CA PHE A 93 -1.24 4.57 -15.37
C PHE A 93 -1.48 4.80 -13.89
N GLY A 94 -0.49 5.41 -13.25
CA GLY A 94 -0.56 5.81 -11.86
C GLY A 94 -0.53 7.33 -11.70
N LEU A 95 -0.52 7.77 -10.46
CA LEU A 95 -0.47 9.16 -10.04
C LEU A 95 0.73 9.38 -9.13
N THR A 96 1.46 10.47 -9.35
CA THR A 96 2.47 10.95 -8.41
C THR A 96 1.81 11.69 -7.24
N ALA A 97 2.56 11.99 -6.20
CA ALA A 97 2.06 12.81 -5.09
C ALA A 97 1.66 14.22 -5.55
N GLU A 98 2.39 14.75 -6.53
CA GLU A 98 2.10 16.04 -7.19
C GLU A 98 0.76 15.97 -7.95
N ASN A 99 0.51 14.91 -8.73
CA ASN A 99 -0.75 14.74 -9.43
C ASN A 99 -1.94 14.62 -8.44
N LEU A 100 -1.76 13.92 -7.32
CA LEU A 100 -2.80 13.83 -6.28
C LEU A 100 -3.15 15.21 -5.72
N LYS A 101 -2.14 16.07 -5.49
CA LYS A 101 -2.32 17.42 -4.97
C LYS A 101 -2.96 18.34 -6.03
N ASP A 102 -2.38 18.39 -7.22
CA ASP A 102 -2.70 19.40 -8.23
C ASP A 102 -3.82 18.97 -9.17
N ASP A 103 -3.71 17.79 -9.79
CA ASP A 103 -4.66 17.36 -10.83
C ASP A 103 -5.95 16.78 -10.22
N LEU A 104 -5.86 16.08 -9.09
CA LEU A 104 -7.02 15.51 -8.41
C LEU A 104 -7.58 16.43 -7.31
N CYS A 105 -6.96 17.59 -7.09
CA CYS A 105 -7.39 18.61 -6.14
C CYS A 105 -7.61 18.08 -4.72
N LEU A 106 -6.72 17.19 -4.26
CA LEU A 106 -6.85 16.59 -2.93
C LEU A 106 -6.71 17.67 -1.86
N PHE A 107 -7.75 17.82 -1.05
CA PHE A 107 -7.80 18.83 -0.02
C PHE A 107 -7.81 18.24 1.38
N LEU A 108 -7.07 18.86 2.28
CA LEU A 108 -7.11 18.63 3.71
C LEU A 108 -7.25 19.98 4.43
N PRO A 109 -8.19 20.12 5.37
CA PRO A 109 -8.24 21.34 6.20
C PRO A 109 -6.97 21.41 7.06
N MET A 110 -6.19 22.48 6.87
CA MET A 110 -4.97 22.77 7.61
C MET A 110 -5.05 24.18 8.19
N PRO A 111 -4.35 24.45 9.30
CA PRO A 111 -4.33 25.80 9.90
C PRO A 111 -3.75 26.86 8.95
N GLU A 112 -2.78 26.49 8.15
CA GLU A 112 -2.19 27.30 7.08
C GLU A 112 -2.24 26.55 5.76
N GLN A 113 -2.66 27.24 4.70
CA GLN A 113 -2.75 26.66 3.35
C GLN A 113 -1.36 26.77 2.69
N ASP A 114 -0.48 25.81 3.02
CA ASP A 114 0.83 25.68 2.42
C ASP A 114 0.86 24.48 1.46
N ALA A 115 1.11 24.76 0.18
CA ALA A 115 1.14 23.76 -0.88
C ALA A 115 2.31 22.78 -0.71
N ASP A 116 3.47 23.22 -0.23
CA ASP A 116 4.64 22.37 -0.04
C ASP A 116 4.45 21.46 1.19
N PHE A 117 3.82 21.98 2.25
CA PHE A 117 3.45 21.18 3.39
C PHE A 117 2.43 20.11 3.04
N LEU A 118 1.40 20.44 2.25
CA LEU A 118 0.41 19.47 1.77
C LEU A 118 1.08 18.36 0.93
N LEU A 119 2.00 18.73 0.04
CA LEU A 119 2.75 17.77 -0.76
C LEU A 119 3.58 16.82 0.10
N ALA A 120 4.31 17.35 1.08
CA ALA A 120 5.10 16.56 2.01
C ALA A 120 4.22 15.61 2.82
N LEU A 121 3.03 16.06 3.23
CA LEU A 121 2.07 15.27 3.95
C LEU A 121 1.50 14.13 3.08
N ILE A 122 1.17 14.41 1.81
CA ILE A 122 0.71 13.39 0.86
C ILE A 122 1.80 12.33 0.65
N LYS A 123 3.06 12.73 0.41
CA LYS A 123 4.21 11.83 0.26
C LYS A 123 4.39 10.92 1.47
N THR A 124 4.32 11.50 2.67
CA THR A 124 4.43 10.74 3.93
C THR A 124 3.26 9.77 4.08
N THR A 125 2.04 10.23 3.81
CA THR A 125 0.83 9.39 3.93
C THR A 125 0.84 8.25 2.91
N LEU A 126 1.27 8.47 1.67
CA LEU A 126 1.44 7.41 0.67
C LEU A 126 2.41 6.33 1.15
N LYS A 127 3.54 6.73 1.73
CA LYS A 127 4.51 5.80 2.31
C LYS A 127 3.92 5.00 3.47
N ASP A 128 3.18 5.65 4.36
CA ASP A 128 2.48 4.99 5.47
C ASP A 128 1.38 4.03 4.95
N ILE A 129 0.66 4.40 3.87
CA ILE A 129 -0.31 3.51 3.20
C ILE A 129 0.40 2.26 2.68
N MET A 130 1.46 2.41 1.88
CA MET A 130 2.21 1.29 1.30
C MET A 130 2.69 0.31 2.38
N THR A 131 3.21 0.84 3.48
CA THR A 131 3.63 0.04 4.63
C THR A 131 2.45 -0.68 5.28
N THR A 132 1.33 0.02 5.48
CA THR A 132 0.15 -0.54 6.16
C THR A 132 -0.53 -1.64 5.35
N VAL A 133 -0.66 -1.43 4.04
CA VAL A 133 -1.35 -2.40 3.15
C VAL A 133 -0.41 -3.50 2.62
N SER A 134 0.89 -3.41 2.91
CA SER A 134 1.90 -4.40 2.48
C SER A 134 1.88 -4.65 0.97
N GLY A 135 1.76 -3.59 0.18
CA GLY A 135 1.68 -3.67 -1.29
C GLY A 135 0.41 -4.35 -1.82
N GLN A 136 -0.58 -4.61 -0.97
CA GLN A 136 -1.84 -5.20 -1.40
C GLN A 136 -2.69 -4.19 -2.17
N PHE A 137 -3.06 -4.50 -3.40
CA PHE A 137 -3.84 -3.67 -4.32
C PHE A 137 -3.23 -2.31 -4.72
N ILE A 138 -2.24 -1.80 -4.02
CA ILE A 138 -1.55 -0.56 -4.40
C ILE A 138 -0.13 -0.90 -4.77
N ILE A 139 0.30 -0.44 -5.95
CA ILE A 139 1.66 -0.62 -6.46
C ILE A 139 2.29 0.74 -6.63
N TYR A 140 3.55 0.82 -6.26
CA TYR A 140 4.44 1.94 -6.54
C TYR A 140 5.41 1.55 -7.66
N ASN A 141 5.51 2.39 -8.68
CA ASN A 141 6.44 2.22 -9.77
C ASN A 141 7.61 3.22 -9.59
N ASP A 142 8.77 2.70 -9.24
CA ASP A 142 9.99 3.49 -8.99
C ASP A 142 10.48 4.25 -10.23
N ALA A 143 10.20 3.75 -11.44
CA ALA A 143 10.68 4.37 -12.67
C ALA A 143 10.03 5.73 -12.97
N ASN A 144 8.79 5.92 -12.52
CA ASN A 144 8.01 7.14 -12.78
C ASN A 144 7.40 7.76 -11.51
N ASN A 145 7.70 7.24 -10.33
CA ASN A 145 7.19 7.67 -9.02
C ASN A 145 5.65 7.66 -8.92
N GLN A 146 5.00 6.74 -9.63
CA GLN A 146 3.54 6.66 -9.68
C GLN A 146 2.99 5.57 -8.78
N TYR A 147 1.84 5.85 -8.18
CA TYR A 147 1.01 4.92 -7.42
C TYR A 147 -0.25 4.60 -8.21
N TYR A 148 -0.64 3.33 -8.26
CA TYR A 148 -1.87 2.89 -8.92
C TYR A 148 -2.51 1.71 -8.21
N ILE A 149 -3.82 1.52 -8.43
CA ILE A 149 -4.55 0.35 -7.93
C ILE A 149 -4.46 -0.76 -8.98
N ASP A 150 -3.89 -1.87 -8.56
CA ASP A 150 -3.87 -3.12 -9.33
C ASP A 150 -4.82 -4.13 -8.69
N VAL A 151 -5.93 -4.38 -9.37
CA VAL A 151 -6.95 -5.31 -8.90
C VAL A 151 -6.63 -6.78 -9.24
N ASP A 152 -5.64 -7.01 -10.07
CA ASP A 152 -5.18 -8.34 -10.47
C ASP A 152 -4.13 -8.88 -9.49
N LYS A 153 -3.39 -7.98 -8.84
CA LYS A 153 -2.39 -8.33 -7.82
C LYS A 153 -2.97 -8.31 -6.41
N VAL A 154 -3.46 -9.45 -5.96
CA VAL A 154 -4.10 -9.59 -4.64
C VAL A 154 -3.10 -9.46 -3.49
N VAL A 155 -1.85 -9.91 -3.66
CA VAL A 155 -0.79 -9.86 -2.62
C VAL A 155 0.56 -9.62 -3.26
N ASP A 156 1.29 -8.61 -2.77
CA ASP A 156 2.70 -8.45 -3.08
C ASP A 156 3.55 -9.24 -2.06
N TYR A 157 4.00 -10.41 -2.46
CA TYR A 157 4.82 -11.26 -1.60
C TYR A 157 6.22 -10.67 -1.37
N ASP A 158 6.78 -9.98 -2.36
CA ASP A 158 8.11 -9.37 -2.24
C ASP A 158 8.10 -8.24 -1.22
N GLU A 159 7.07 -7.39 -1.24
CA GLU A 159 6.90 -6.34 -0.24
C GLU A 159 6.65 -6.92 1.16
N LYS A 160 5.86 -7.98 1.29
CA LYS A 160 5.68 -8.69 2.57
C LYS A 160 6.97 -9.30 3.09
N ILE A 161 7.78 -9.86 2.21
CA ILE A 161 9.09 -10.43 2.57
C ILE A 161 10.01 -9.31 3.07
N LYS A 162 10.11 -8.19 2.34
CA LYS A 162 10.91 -7.02 2.74
C LYS A 162 10.48 -6.46 4.10
N GLN A 163 9.16 -6.32 4.32
CA GLN A 163 8.63 -5.85 5.61
C GLN A 163 8.96 -6.81 6.74
N LYS A 164 8.75 -8.12 6.54
CA LYS A 164 9.15 -9.11 7.56
C LYS A 164 10.64 -9.05 7.84
N ALA A 165 11.47 -8.96 6.81
CA ALA A 165 12.91 -8.87 6.99
C ALA A 165 13.34 -7.61 7.76
N SER A 166 12.68 -6.45 7.52
CA SER A 166 13.02 -5.18 8.17
C SER A 166 12.70 -5.10 9.66
N ILE A 167 11.75 -5.93 10.15
CA ILE A 167 11.38 -6.00 11.58
C ILE A 167 12.08 -7.14 12.32
N MET A 168 12.80 -8.01 11.61
CA MET A 168 13.55 -9.10 12.25
C MET A 168 14.77 -8.55 12.98
N ALA A 169 15.01 -9.05 14.20
CA ALA A 169 16.24 -8.78 14.89
C ALA A 169 17.44 -9.42 14.18
N GLU A 170 18.63 -8.82 14.31
CA GLU A 170 19.86 -9.30 13.65
C GLU A 170 20.16 -10.76 13.98
N GLY A 171 19.94 -11.18 15.23
CA GLY A 171 20.11 -12.57 15.65
C GLY A 171 19.15 -13.56 14.98
N GLU A 172 17.91 -13.12 14.66
CA GLU A 172 16.96 -13.93 13.91
C GLU A 172 17.35 -14.05 12.43
N LEU A 173 17.81 -12.96 11.83
CA LEU A 173 18.32 -12.97 10.45
C LEU A 173 19.50 -13.93 10.31
N ASN A 174 20.47 -13.87 11.24
CA ASN A 174 21.61 -14.75 11.27
C ASN A 174 21.18 -16.22 11.41
N ARG A 175 20.22 -16.52 12.26
CA ARG A 175 19.67 -17.87 12.44
C ARG A 175 19.08 -18.41 11.13
N TYR A 176 18.26 -17.64 10.44
CA TYR A 176 17.70 -18.07 9.15
C TYR A 176 18.74 -18.20 8.07
N PHE A 177 19.73 -17.29 8.04
CA PHE A 177 20.87 -17.36 7.11
C PHE A 177 21.66 -18.66 7.28
N TYR A 178 21.99 -19.03 8.50
CA TYR A 178 22.69 -20.29 8.78
C TYR A 178 21.85 -21.51 8.44
N GLN A 179 20.56 -21.51 8.75
CA GLN A 179 19.65 -22.58 8.36
C GLN A 179 19.61 -22.77 6.84
N LEU A 180 19.59 -21.67 6.08
CA LEU A 180 19.63 -21.72 4.62
C LEU A 180 20.95 -22.32 4.11
N ILE A 181 22.09 -21.88 4.66
CA ILE A 181 23.41 -22.44 4.30
C ILE A 181 23.46 -23.94 4.58
N TYR A 182 23.01 -24.39 5.75
CA TYR A 182 22.97 -25.81 6.10
C TYR A 182 22.09 -26.60 5.13
N SER A 183 20.94 -26.07 4.77
CA SER A 183 20.05 -26.68 3.78
C SER A 183 20.68 -26.76 2.39
N CYS A 184 21.37 -25.70 1.93
CA CYS A 184 22.04 -25.68 0.63
C CYS A 184 23.24 -26.61 0.55
N LEU A 185 23.90 -26.88 1.68
CA LEU A 185 25.07 -27.75 1.77
C LEU A 185 24.71 -29.18 2.15
N ASP A 186 23.42 -29.53 2.22
CA ASP A 186 22.95 -30.84 2.72
C ASP A 186 23.52 -31.19 4.10
N TRP A 187 23.68 -30.19 4.94
CA TRP A 187 24.19 -30.39 6.28
C TRP A 187 23.04 -30.61 7.27
N ASP A 188 23.08 -31.68 8.00
CA ASP A 188 22.13 -31.94 9.10
C ASP A 188 22.35 -30.98 10.25
N ALA A 189 21.51 -29.94 10.36
CA ALA A 189 21.55 -28.96 11.44
C ALA A 189 21.05 -29.58 12.77
N LYS A 190 21.79 -30.52 13.35
CA LYS A 190 21.32 -31.24 14.54
C LYS A 190 21.63 -30.58 15.87
N GLN A 191 22.52 -29.58 15.92
CA GLN A 191 22.86 -28.96 17.20
C GLN A 191 23.11 -27.45 17.06
N TYR A 192 22.13 -26.69 17.50
CA TYR A 192 22.31 -25.29 17.90
C TYR A 192 22.62 -25.30 19.40
N VAL A 193 23.70 -24.68 19.82
CA VAL A 193 24.03 -24.52 21.25
C VAL A 193 23.30 -23.26 21.73
N PRO A 194 22.32 -23.37 22.65
CA PRO A 194 21.60 -22.20 23.16
C PRO A 194 22.56 -21.17 23.77
N GLY A 195 22.42 -19.89 23.34
CA GLY A 195 23.25 -18.78 23.81
C GLY A 195 24.51 -18.51 22.99
N PHE A 196 24.84 -19.38 22.03
CA PHE A 196 25.93 -19.17 21.08
C PHE A 196 25.43 -19.48 19.69
N GLU A 197 25.67 -18.59 18.72
CA GLU A 197 25.36 -18.79 17.31
C GLU A 197 26.45 -19.67 16.65
N ILE A 198 26.77 -20.82 17.28
CA ILE A 198 27.82 -21.73 16.84
C ILE A 198 27.16 -23.03 16.39
N TYR A 199 27.35 -23.34 15.12
CA TYR A 199 26.93 -24.61 14.54
C TYR A 199 28.14 -25.54 14.45
N GLN A 200 28.01 -26.74 15.00
CA GLN A 200 29.04 -27.78 14.92
C GLN A 200 28.65 -28.83 13.90
N ARG A 201 29.62 -29.27 13.11
CA ARG A 201 29.51 -30.44 12.27
C ARG A 201 30.81 -31.20 12.25
N ASP A 202 30.70 -32.52 12.32
CA ASP A 202 31.81 -33.42 12.10
C ASP A 202 32.09 -33.51 10.62
N LEU A 203 33.30 -33.13 10.19
CA LEU A 203 33.79 -33.27 8.83
C LEU A 203 34.54 -34.59 8.72
N ASN A 204 33.96 -35.51 7.95
CA ASN A 204 34.64 -36.76 7.61
C ASN A 204 35.32 -36.58 6.26
N TRP A 205 36.65 -36.61 6.23
CA TRP A 205 37.45 -36.56 5.01
C TRP A 205 37.89 -37.95 4.65
N ASP A 206 37.04 -38.72 4.03
CA ASP A 206 37.19 -40.12 3.73
C ASP A 206 38.48 -40.46 2.97
N SER A 207 38.92 -39.57 2.08
CA SER A 207 40.17 -39.77 1.29
C SER A 207 41.46 -39.66 2.10
N HIS A 208 41.36 -39.12 3.35
CA HIS A 208 42.52 -38.87 4.21
C HIS A 208 42.42 -39.52 5.59
N ASN A 209 41.33 -40.25 5.87
CA ASN A 209 41.03 -40.82 7.19
C ASN A 209 41.16 -39.83 8.36
N ILE A 210 40.83 -38.56 8.13
CA ILE A 210 40.91 -37.52 9.12
C ILE A 210 39.49 -37.18 9.56
N PHE A 211 39.21 -37.38 10.84
CA PHE A 211 37.99 -36.92 11.51
C PHE A 211 38.29 -35.61 12.23
N ARG A 212 37.54 -34.56 11.95
CA ARG A 212 37.61 -33.27 12.66
C ARG A 212 36.20 -32.74 12.97
#